data_e7a67131677a2598bbed006801f09e38
#
_entry.id   e7a67131677a2598bbed006801f09e38
#
_cell.length_a   1.000
_cell.length_b   1.000
_cell.length_c   1.000
_cell.angle_alpha   90.00
_cell.angle_beta   90.00
_cell.angle_gamma   90.00
#
_symmetry.space_group_name_H-M   'P 1'
#
loop_
_entity.id
_entity.type
_entity.pdbx_description
1 polymer ?
#
loop_
_entity_poly.entity_id
_entity_poly.type
_entity_poly.pdbx_seq_one_letter_code
_entity_poly.pdbx_strand_id
1 'polypeptide(L)'
;MDQKKVLVTIPVREDQAKMLQAAAPQWEFRFRGGNRLIYAKSEEAVACPGLTKEDVAWAQVLLGNVPDTFLTGSPQLEWMQTGSAGVEDYIKPGVLAENTLLTNATGAYGLAISEHMLGTLLELFKKLELYRDAQKDGQWKSLGAVKAVYGSTVLVLGMGDIGGEFGKRCKALGAKVIGVRRSNRQKPDYADEVHLLEDLDNLLPQADVVAVTLPGTEATRGLINRERIARMKEGAVLLNVGRGYIVDTQALCDALESGHLSGAGVDVTEPEPLPKDHPLWRIPTAVVTPHVSGFYHLRETHERIVGIFAENLEHFRKGEPLRNQVDFATGYRKLS
;
A
#
# COMPACT_ATOMS: atom_id res chain seq x y z
N MET A 1 -7.28 16.05 32.64
CA MET A 1 -6.66 15.08 31.70
C MET A 1 -5.17 15.37 31.71
N ASP A 2 -4.36 14.33 31.89
CA ASP A 2 -2.90 14.50 31.97
C ASP A 2 -2.35 15.01 30.64
N GLN A 3 -1.41 15.95 30.75
CA GLN A 3 -0.66 16.46 29.63
C GLN A 3 0.23 15.34 29.06
N LYS A 4 0.11 15.05 27.76
CA LYS A 4 0.92 14.01 27.10
C LYS A 4 1.92 14.61 26.13
N LYS A 5 2.94 13.84 25.81
CA LYS A 5 4.05 14.18 24.92
C LYS A 5 3.85 13.49 23.57
N VAL A 6 3.66 14.28 22.51
CA VAL A 6 3.39 13.82 21.15
C VAL A 6 4.60 14.06 20.27
N LEU A 7 5.11 12.98 19.66
CA LEU A 7 6.16 13.03 18.66
C LEU A 7 5.56 12.83 17.26
N VAL A 8 5.81 13.76 16.36
CA VAL A 8 5.40 13.68 14.94
C VAL A 8 6.63 13.49 14.08
N THR A 9 6.70 12.36 13.37
CA THR A 9 7.90 11.93 12.61
C THR A 9 7.69 11.94 11.09
N ILE A 10 6.57 12.45 10.61
CA ILE A 10 6.38 12.78 9.19
C ILE A 10 6.52 14.28 8.97
N PRO A 11 6.95 14.73 7.79
CA PRO A 11 6.93 16.14 7.44
C PRO A 11 5.49 16.67 7.50
N VAL A 12 5.29 17.85 8.06
CA VAL A 12 3.97 18.50 8.08
C VAL A 12 4.12 19.99 7.71
N ARG A 13 3.08 20.55 7.11
CA ARG A 13 2.96 21.99 6.90
C ARG A 13 2.53 22.70 8.19
N GLU A 14 2.69 24.03 8.26
CA GLU A 14 2.27 24.80 9.43
C GLU A 14 0.76 24.66 9.75
N ASP A 15 -0.10 24.65 8.72
CA ASP A 15 -1.55 24.48 8.91
C ASP A 15 -1.89 23.09 9.47
N GLN A 16 -1.18 22.05 9.04
CA GLN A 16 -1.30 20.69 9.55
C GLN A 16 -0.78 20.56 10.99
N ALA A 17 0.38 21.19 11.30
CA ALA A 17 0.88 21.22 12.66
C ALA A 17 -0.11 21.92 13.63
N LYS A 18 -0.70 23.04 13.22
CA LYS A 18 -1.76 23.73 13.97
C LYS A 18 -3.01 22.84 14.14
N MET A 19 -3.41 22.09 13.12
CA MET A 19 -4.52 21.15 13.19
C MET A 19 -4.26 20.04 14.21
N LEU A 20 -3.08 19.44 14.21
CA LEU A 20 -2.69 18.40 15.18
C LEU A 20 -2.66 18.97 16.61
N GLN A 21 -2.09 20.14 16.80
CA GLN A 21 -2.06 20.83 18.10
C GLN A 21 -3.47 21.20 18.59
N ALA A 22 -4.37 21.61 17.69
CA ALA A 22 -5.75 21.90 18.03
C ALA A 22 -6.55 20.66 18.46
N ALA A 23 -6.23 19.47 17.93
CA ALA A 23 -6.83 18.21 18.34
C ALA A 23 -6.48 17.83 19.80
N ALA A 24 -5.30 18.28 20.29
CA ALA A 24 -4.85 18.04 21.67
C ALA A 24 -4.14 19.28 22.26
N PRO A 25 -4.87 20.38 22.54
CA PRO A 25 -4.29 21.71 22.79
C PRO A 25 -3.47 21.83 24.07
N GLN A 26 -3.62 20.87 25.02
CA GLN A 26 -2.87 20.87 26.28
C GLN A 26 -1.65 19.95 26.26
N TRP A 27 -1.39 19.28 25.14
CA TRP A 27 -0.29 18.32 24.99
C TRP A 27 0.96 18.99 24.41
N GLU A 28 2.13 18.48 24.75
CA GLU A 28 3.40 18.97 24.22
C GLU A 28 3.75 18.27 22.92
N PHE A 29 4.04 19.01 21.85
CA PHE A 29 4.36 18.48 20.54
C PHE A 29 5.82 18.67 20.19
N ARG A 30 6.46 17.62 19.66
CA ARG A 30 7.75 17.68 18.96
C ARG A 30 7.58 17.19 17.53
N PHE A 31 8.11 17.98 16.59
CA PHE A 31 8.11 17.61 15.17
C PHE A 31 9.53 17.21 14.78
N ARG A 32 9.67 16.03 14.15
CA ARG A 32 10.94 15.41 13.72
C ARG A 32 10.85 14.82 12.31
N GLY A 33 9.84 15.17 11.52
CA GLY A 33 9.60 14.65 10.19
C GLY A 33 10.53 15.16 9.10
N GLY A 34 11.50 16.01 9.44
CA GLY A 34 12.32 16.69 8.45
C GLY A 34 11.61 17.90 7.83
N ASN A 35 12.28 18.55 6.89
CA ASN A 35 11.86 19.80 6.28
C ASN A 35 11.47 19.66 4.79
N ARG A 36 11.21 18.46 4.30
CA ARG A 36 10.92 18.23 2.89
C ARG A 36 9.60 17.47 2.70
N LEU A 37 8.67 18.11 2.03
CA LEU A 37 7.48 17.50 1.45
C LEU A 37 7.80 17.09 0.01
N ILE A 38 7.49 15.84 -0.37
CA ILE A 38 7.86 15.32 -1.69
C ILE A 38 7.07 16.00 -2.81
N TYR A 39 5.81 16.36 -2.53
CA TYR A 39 4.88 16.96 -3.50
C TYR A 39 4.89 18.51 -3.49
N ALA A 40 5.65 19.14 -2.58
CA ALA A 40 5.67 20.60 -2.40
C ALA A 40 7.09 21.13 -2.25
N LYS A 41 7.25 22.44 -2.36
CA LYS A 41 8.51 23.09 -2.05
C LYS A 41 8.84 22.92 -0.57
N SER A 42 10.12 22.78 -0.25
CA SER A 42 10.59 22.57 1.13
C SER A 42 10.20 23.68 2.10
N GLU A 43 9.96 24.89 1.60
CA GLU A 43 9.53 26.06 2.39
C GLU A 43 8.14 25.91 3.01
N GLU A 44 7.31 24.99 2.51
CA GLU A 44 5.97 24.73 3.05
C GLU A 44 5.98 23.81 4.28
N ALA A 45 7.05 23.04 4.51
CA ALA A 45 7.15 22.13 5.64
C ALA A 45 7.68 22.85 6.88
N VAL A 46 7.18 22.43 8.05
CA VAL A 46 7.72 22.89 9.34
C VAL A 46 9.18 22.44 9.46
N ALA A 47 10.09 23.37 9.59
CA ALA A 47 11.50 23.07 9.78
C ALA A 47 11.72 22.41 11.16
N CYS A 48 12.35 21.23 11.16
CA CYS A 48 12.62 20.50 12.39
C CYS A 48 13.93 19.71 12.30
N PRO A 49 14.60 19.47 13.45
CA PRO A 49 15.79 18.63 13.50
C PRO A 49 15.48 17.17 13.14
N GLY A 50 16.52 16.40 12.83
CA GLY A 50 16.41 14.97 12.58
C GLY A 50 15.94 14.21 13.82
N LEU A 51 15.30 13.06 13.58
CA LEU A 51 14.82 12.15 14.61
C LEU A 51 15.98 11.50 15.38
N THR A 52 15.87 11.46 16.72
CA THR A 52 16.80 10.75 17.59
C THR A 52 16.07 9.68 18.42
N LYS A 53 16.84 8.76 19.04
CA LYS A 53 16.28 7.74 19.95
C LYS A 53 15.70 8.39 21.22
N GLU A 54 16.30 9.49 21.69
CA GLU A 54 15.84 10.28 22.84
C GLU A 54 14.48 10.93 22.59
N ASP A 55 14.18 11.33 21.34
CA ASP A 55 12.85 11.84 20.98
C ASP A 55 11.79 10.75 21.13
N VAL A 56 12.08 9.51 20.73
CA VAL A 56 11.17 8.38 20.88
C VAL A 56 10.99 8.02 22.37
N ALA A 57 12.09 8.00 23.13
CA ALA A 57 12.04 7.75 24.59
C ALA A 57 11.29 8.84 25.37
N TRP A 58 11.20 10.05 24.84
CA TRP A 58 10.43 11.14 25.43
C TRP A 58 8.91 11.01 25.18
N ALA A 59 8.50 10.37 24.08
CA ALA A 59 7.12 10.39 23.61
C ALA A 59 6.21 9.38 24.35
N GLN A 60 4.97 9.79 24.61
CA GLN A 60 3.86 8.92 25.03
C GLN A 60 2.92 8.61 23.86
N VAL A 61 2.88 9.49 22.86
CA VAL A 61 2.15 9.34 21.60
C VAL A 61 3.10 9.57 20.45
N LEU A 62 3.13 8.66 19.45
CA LEU A 62 3.97 8.75 18.29
C LEU A 62 3.12 8.71 17.01
N LEU A 63 3.26 9.72 16.17
CA LEU A 63 2.56 9.86 14.91
C LEU A 63 3.56 9.81 13.74
N GLY A 64 3.62 8.69 13.05
CA GLY A 64 4.51 8.41 11.93
C GLY A 64 5.31 7.12 12.13
N ASN A 65 6.34 6.95 11.32
CA ASN A 65 7.19 5.77 11.33
C ASN A 65 8.56 6.09 11.93
N VAL A 66 9.10 5.16 12.68
CA VAL A 66 10.44 5.22 13.29
C VAL A 66 11.13 3.87 13.11
N PRO A 67 12.47 3.79 13.13
CA PRO A 67 13.17 2.51 13.21
C PRO A 67 12.67 1.69 14.41
N ASP A 68 12.39 0.40 14.20
CA ASP A 68 11.94 -0.52 15.25
C ASP A 68 12.92 -0.56 16.44
N THR A 69 14.21 -0.45 16.15
CA THR A 69 15.29 -0.39 17.17
C THR A 69 15.19 0.82 18.11
N PHE A 70 14.44 1.87 17.74
CA PHE A 70 14.22 3.02 18.62
C PHE A 70 13.07 2.78 19.60
N LEU A 71 12.17 1.85 19.31
CA LEU A 71 11.00 1.52 20.12
C LEU A 71 11.32 0.55 21.26
N THR A 72 12.34 -0.29 21.09
CA THR A 72 12.76 -1.24 22.12
C THR A 72 13.13 -0.51 23.42
N GLY A 73 12.45 -0.85 24.52
CA GLY A 73 12.65 -0.22 25.82
C GLY A 73 11.97 1.16 25.97
N SER A 74 10.89 1.39 25.25
CA SER A 74 10.04 2.59 25.39
C SER A 74 8.70 2.27 26.08
N PRO A 75 8.70 1.89 27.37
CA PRO A 75 7.50 1.46 28.08
C PRO A 75 6.50 2.60 28.32
N GLN A 76 6.94 3.86 28.19
CA GLN A 76 6.09 5.04 28.34
C GLN A 76 5.24 5.31 27.10
N LEU A 77 5.49 4.64 25.95
CA LEU A 77 4.73 4.84 24.73
C LEU A 77 3.36 4.16 24.85
N GLU A 78 2.31 4.95 24.96
CA GLU A 78 0.94 4.47 25.12
C GLU A 78 0.26 4.19 23.78
N TRP A 79 0.57 5.00 22.74
CA TRP A 79 -0.03 4.86 21.43
C TRP A 79 0.94 5.26 20.32
N MET A 80 1.01 4.41 19.32
CA MET A 80 1.70 4.69 18.05
C MET A 80 0.71 4.61 16.90
N GLN A 81 0.72 5.60 16.02
CA GLN A 81 0.06 5.54 14.73
C GLN A 81 1.08 5.65 13.62
N THR A 82 1.15 4.63 12.75
CA THR A 82 2.02 4.67 11.58
C THR A 82 1.48 5.60 10.51
N GLY A 83 2.38 6.25 9.77
CA GLY A 83 2.05 6.94 8.53
C GLY A 83 1.84 5.99 7.35
N SER A 84 2.15 4.70 7.51
CA SER A 84 1.94 3.63 6.53
C SER A 84 0.67 2.81 6.83
N ALA A 85 0.21 2.04 5.83
CA ALA A 85 -0.81 1.00 6.05
C ALA A 85 -0.20 -0.30 6.56
N GLY A 86 1.04 -0.64 6.17
CA GLY A 86 1.80 -1.78 6.67
C GLY A 86 2.37 -1.50 8.06
N VAL A 87 2.38 -2.54 8.92
CA VAL A 87 2.82 -2.47 10.32
C VAL A 87 3.71 -3.64 10.72
N GLU A 88 4.18 -4.42 9.77
CA GLU A 88 4.87 -5.70 9.98
C GLU A 88 6.09 -5.57 10.89
N ASP A 89 6.80 -4.44 10.84
CA ASP A 89 7.97 -4.19 11.68
C ASP A 89 7.61 -3.91 13.14
N TYR A 90 6.41 -3.39 13.40
CA TYR A 90 5.98 -2.96 14.73
C TYR A 90 5.24 -4.02 15.53
N ILE A 91 4.70 -5.05 14.86
CA ILE A 91 4.00 -6.17 15.53
C ILE A 91 4.94 -7.31 15.93
N LYS A 92 6.23 -7.21 15.64
CA LYS A 92 7.25 -8.19 16.05
C LYS A 92 7.35 -8.21 17.58
N PRO A 93 7.51 -9.39 18.21
CA PRO A 93 7.67 -9.50 19.66
C PRO A 93 8.80 -8.61 20.18
N GLY A 94 8.52 -7.84 21.23
CA GLY A 94 9.52 -7.00 21.91
C GLY A 94 9.80 -5.64 21.24
N VAL A 95 9.16 -5.30 20.13
CA VAL A 95 9.28 -3.96 19.50
C VAL A 95 8.44 -2.95 20.26
N LEU A 96 7.15 -3.18 20.38
CA LEU A 96 6.24 -2.36 21.18
C LEU A 96 5.96 -3.05 22.51
N ALA A 97 5.70 -2.27 23.56
CA ALA A 97 5.24 -2.78 24.84
C ALA A 97 3.82 -3.38 24.71
N GLU A 98 3.48 -4.38 25.54
CA GLU A 98 2.19 -5.09 25.48
C GLU A 98 0.96 -4.17 25.57
N ASN A 99 1.09 -3.07 26.30
CA ASN A 99 0.01 -2.10 26.50
C ASN A 99 -0.01 -0.96 25.46
N THR A 100 0.96 -0.92 24.53
CA THR A 100 0.99 0.11 23.51
C THR A 100 -0.09 -0.14 22.47
N LEU A 101 -0.97 0.83 22.25
CA LEU A 101 -1.93 0.79 21.15
C LEU A 101 -1.20 1.06 19.82
N LEU A 102 -1.54 0.30 18.79
CA LEU A 102 -1.02 0.51 17.43
C LEU A 102 -2.18 0.78 16.48
N THR A 103 -2.09 1.85 15.71
CA THR A 103 -3.01 2.19 14.62
C THR A 103 -2.23 2.44 13.34
N ASN A 104 -2.88 2.37 12.18
CA ASN A 104 -2.25 2.60 10.89
C ASN A 104 -3.03 3.61 10.03
N ALA A 105 -2.45 4.00 8.89
CA ALA A 105 -3.03 4.98 7.98
C ALA A 105 -3.90 4.34 6.86
N THR A 106 -4.51 3.18 7.10
CA THR A 106 -5.47 2.58 6.14
C THR A 106 -6.60 3.55 5.83
N GLY A 107 -6.91 3.73 4.54
CA GLY A 107 -7.88 4.73 4.05
C GLY A 107 -7.22 5.97 3.45
N ALA A 108 -5.89 6.13 3.62
CA ALA A 108 -5.16 7.24 3.03
C ALA A 108 -4.66 6.95 1.61
N TYR A 109 -4.38 5.69 1.29
CA TYR A 109 -3.60 5.28 0.13
C TYR A 109 -4.42 4.84 -1.08
N GLY A 110 -5.70 4.53 -0.89
CA GLY A 110 -6.55 3.95 -1.93
C GLY A 110 -6.57 4.75 -3.23
N LEU A 111 -6.62 6.09 -3.14
CA LEU A 111 -6.61 6.96 -4.32
C LEU A 111 -5.31 6.81 -5.12
N ALA A 112 -4.17 7.12 -4.52
CA ALA A 112 -2.88 7.16 -5.23
C ALA A 112 -2.51 5.81 -5.82
N ILE A 113 -2.59 4.74 -5.01
CA ILE A 113 -2.17 3.40 -5.44
C ILE A 113 -3.12 2.85 -6.51
N SER A 114 -4.43 3.05 -6.38
CA SER A 114 -5.37 2.56 -7.40
C SER A 114 -5.23 3.28 -8.74
N GLU A 115 -4.86 4.56 -8.75
CA GLU A 115 -4.56 5.29 -9.99
C GLU A 115 -3.24 4.82 -10.61
N HIS A 116 -2.22 4.55 -9.80
CA HIS A 116 -0.97 3.92 -10.26
C HIS A 116 -1.25 2.55 -10.90
N MET A 117 -2.04 1.69 -10.24
CA MET A 117 -2.44 0.39 -10.77
C MET A 117 -3.20 0.51 -12.09
N LEU A 118 -4.13 1.46 -12.19
CA LEU A 118 -4.89 1.69 -13.41
C LEU A 118 -4.00 2.22 -14.54
N GLY A 119 -3.08 3.15 -14.24
CA GLY A 119 -2.09 3.65 -15.19
C GLY A 119 -1.24 2.53 -15.76
N THR A 120 -0.68 1.68 -14.89
CA THR A 120 0.12 0.51 -15.25
C THR A 120 -0.70 -0.51 -16.06
N LEU A 121 -1.95 -0.77 -15.69
CA LEU A 121 -2.84 -1.67 -16.46
C LEU A 121 -3.09 -1.15 -17.86
N LEU A 122 -3.37 0.15 -18.00
CA LEU A 122 -3.60 0.78 -19.30
C LEU A 122 -2.31 0.79 -20.15
N GLU A 123 -1.15 1.03 -19.54
CA GLU A 123 0.16 0.96 -20.19
C GLU A 123 0.36 -0.42 -20.84
N LEU A 124 0.20 -1.50 -20.04
CA LEU A 124 0.34 -2.87 -20.50
C LEU A 124 -0.73 -3.26 -21.55
N PHE A 125 -1.99 -2.92 -21.31
CA PHE A 125 -3.08 -3.25 -22.25
C PHE A 125 -2.95 -2.54 -23.62
N LYS A 126 -2.36 -1.33 -23.63
CA LYS A 126 -2.13 -0.54 -24.84
C LYS A 126 -0.72 -0.69 -25.38
N LYS A 127 0.14 -1.51 -24.75
CA LYS A 127 1.55 -1.72 -25.13
C LYS A 127 2.36 -0.43 -25.13
N LEU A 128 2.06 0.52 -24.23
CA LEU A 128 2.72 1.82 -24.23
C LEU A 128 4.20 1.70 -23.86
N GLU A 129 4.55 0.75 -22.99
CA GLU A 129 5.92 0.39 -22.63
C GLU A 129 6.73 -0.05 -23.87
N LEU A 130 6.14 -0.88 -24.73
CA LEU A 130 6.78 -1.36 -25.96
C LEU A 130 6.86 -0.24 -27.03
N TYR A 131 5.84 0.61 -27.11
CA TYR A 131 5.89 1.79 -27.97
C TYR A 131 6.91 2.82 -27.49
N ARG A 132 7.12 2.93 -26.16
CA ARG A 132 8.18 3.76 -25.59
C ARG A 132 9.56 3.29 -26.05
N ASP A 133 9.78 1.99 -26.09
CA ASP A 133 11.05 1.41 -26.57
C ASP A 133 11.20 1.59 -28.09
N ALA A 134 10.15 1.32 -28.88
CA ALA A 134 10.15 1.62 -30.31
C ALA A 134 10.44 3.10 -30.61
N GLN A 135 9.94 4.01 -29.78
CA GLN A 135 10.23 5.46 -29.89
C GLN A 135 11.71 5.77 -29.68
N LYS A 136 12.36 5.14 -28.71
CA LYS A 136 13.81 5.33 -28.47
C LYS A 136 14.63 4.97 -29.73
N ASP A 137 14.18 3.95 -30.45
CA ASP A 137 14.85 3.43 -31.65
C ASP A 137 14.35 4.13 -32.93
N GLY A 138 13.49 5.15 -32.84
CA GLY A 138 12.91 5.86 -34.01
C GLY A 138 12.01 5.00 -34.89
N GLN A 139 11.42 3.92 -34.36
CA GLN A 139 10.62 2.97 -35.13
C GLN A 139 9.14 3.38 -35.15
N TRP A 140 8.66 3.74 -36.35
CA TRP A 140 7.23 4.00 -36.63
C TRP A 140 6.56 2.71 -37.12
N LYS A 141 6.10 1.88 -36.18
CA LYS A 141 5.48 0.57 -36.46
C LYS A 141 4.29 0.26 -35.56
N SER A 142 3.31 -0.48 -36.09
CA SER A 142 2.24 -1.05 -35.26
C SER A 142 2.72 -2.30 -34.54
N LEU A 143 2.38 -2.43 -33.24
CA LEU A 143 2.65 -3.61 -32.44
C LEU A 143 1.44 -4.57 -32.34
N GLY A 144 0.48 -4.42 -33.27
CA GLY A 144 -0.67 -5.31 -33.41
C GLY A 144 -1.78 -5.07 -32.38
N ALA A 145 -2.57 -6.10 -32.13
CA ALA A 145 -3.76 -6.03 -31.28
C ALA A 145 -3.45 -5.61 -29.84
N VAL A 146 -4.38 -4.86 -29.24
CA VAL A 146 -4.36 -4.38 -27.86
C VAL A 146 -5.60 -4.84 -27.11
N LYS A 147 -5.55 -4.78 -25.77
CA LYS A 147 -6.69 -5.11 -24.89
C LYS A 147 -7.39 -3.84 -24.42
N ALA A 148 -8.60 -4.02 -23.88
CA ALA A 148 -9.36 -2.97 -23.21
C ALA A 148 -9.76 -3.42 -21.80
N VAL A 149 -9.89 -2.46 -20.88
CA VAL A 149 -10.48 -2.73 -19.55
C VAL A 149 -11.98 -3.02 -19.69
N TYR A 150 -12.64 -2.37 -20.64
CA TYR A 150 -14.02 -2.67 -21.00
C TYR A 150 -14.19 -4.14 -21.41
N GLY A 151 -15.13 -4.83 -20.75
CA GLY A 151 -15.41 -6.23 -21.00
C GLY A 151 -14.39 -7.24 -20.42
N SER A 152 -13.29 -6.77 -19.81
CA SER A 152 -12.34 -7.64 -19.13
C SER A 152 -12.86 -8.11 -17.77
N THR A 153 -12.37 -9.26 -17.30
CA THR A 153 -12.58 -9.73 -15.93
C THR A 153 -11.39 -9.36 -15.07
N VAL A 154 -11.63 -8.56 -14.03
CA VAL A 154 -10.61 -8.10 -13.07
C VAL A 154 -10.82 -8.80 -11.73
N LEU A 155 -9.89 -9.66 -11.34
CA LEU A 155 -9.87 -10.36 -10.06
C LEU A 155 -9.03 -9.54 -9.06
N VAL A 156 -9.67 -9.02 -8.01
CA VAL A 156 -9.04 -8.20 -6.98
C VAL A 156 -8.84 -9.04 -5.72
N LEU A 157 -7.58 -9.37 -5.42
CA LEU A 157 -7.18 -10.08 -4.21
C LEU A 157 -6.96 -9.07 -3.09
N GLY A 158 -7.95 -8.99 -2.18
CA GLY A 158 -7.99 -7.99 -1.11
C GLY A 158 -8.86 -6.79 -1.45
N MET A 159 -10.10 -6.77 -1.00
CA MET A 159 -11.05 -5.67 -1.22
C MET A 159 -11.03 -4.64 -0.07
N GLY A 160 -9.82 -4.27 0.37
CA GLY A 160 -9.61 -3.19 1.33
C GLY A 160 -9.68 -1.80 0.69
N ASP A 161 -8.99 -0.82 1.27
CA ASP A 161 -8.90 0.54 0.74
C ASP A 161 -8.40 0.57 -0.71
N ILE A 162 -7.23 -0.01 -0.97
CA ILE A 162 -6.58 0.01 -2.30
C ILE A 162 -7.38 -0.82 -3.32
N GLY A 163 -7.64 -2.09 -3.01
CA GLY A 163 -8.33 -2.97 -3.95
C GLY A 163 -9.78 -2.54 -4.21
N GLY A 164 -10.44 -1.95 -3.20
CA GLY A 164 -11.77 -1.36 -3.38
C GLY A 164 -11.76 -0.18 -4.34
N GLU A 165 -10.83 0.74 -4.18
CA GLU A 165 -10.68 1.90 -5.06
C GLU A 165 -10.27 1.50 -6.48
N PHE A 166 -9.41 0.48 -6.64
CA PHE A 166 -9.06 -0.07 -7.95
C PHE A 166 -10.26 -0.74 -8.62
N GLY A 167 -10.99 -1.59 -7.87
CA GLY A 167 -12.21 -2.24 -8.36
C GLY A 167 -13.27 -1.26 -8.85
N LYS A 168 -13.51 -0.15 -8.11
CA LYS A 168 -14.43 0.92 -8.53
C LYS A 168 -14.02 1.53 -9.87
N ARG A 169 -12.73 1.82 -10.07
CA ARG A 169 -12.21 2.39 -11.31
C ARG A 169 -12.34 1.42 -12.48
N CYS A 170 -12.01 0.15 -12.28
CA CYS A 170 -12.19 -0.87 -13.30
C CYS A 170 -13.66 -1.06 -13.65
N LYS A 171 -14.56 -1.05 -12.66
CA LYS A 171 -16.02 -1.13 -12.87
C LYS A 171 -16.54 0.06 -13.68
N ALA A 172 -16.08 1.27 -13.38
CA ALA A 172 -16.45 2.48 -14.13
C ALA A 172 -15.99 2.45 -15.60
N LEU A 173 -14.91 1.71 -15.89
CA LEU A 173 -14.42 1.46 -17.25
C LEU A 173 -15.10 0.24 -17.93
N GLY A 174 -16.10 -0.36 -17.31
CA GLY A 174 -16.90 -1.43 -17.89
C GLY A 174 -16.31 -2.85 -17.71
N ALA A 175 -15.41 -3.06 -16.76
CA ALA A 175 -14.92 -4.39 -16.40
C ALA A 175 -15.94 -5.17 -15.56
N LYS A 176 -15.88 -6.49 -15.63
CA LYS A 176 -16.43 -7.39 -14.61
C LYS A 176 -15.44 -7.45 -13.44
N VAL A 177 -15.87 -7.07 -12.23
CA VAL A 177 -15.03 -7.04 -11.04
C VAL A 177 -15.39 -8.21 -10.11
N ILE A 178 -14.44 -9.10 -9.89
CA ILE A 178 -14.52 -10.21 -8.94
C ILE A 178 -13.58 -9.91 -7.77
N GLY A 179 -14.10 -9.85 -6.56
CA GLY A 179 -13.32 -9.61 -5.36
C GLY A 179 -13.06 -10.86 -4.55
N VAL A 180 -11.86 -10.95 -3.95
CA VAL A 180 -11.54 -12.00 -2.96
C VAL A 180 -11.31 -11.34 -1.61
N ARG A 181 -11.98 -11.86 -0.58
CA ARG A 181 -11.87 -11.42 0.82
C ARG A 181 -11.42 -12.54 1.73
N ARG A 182 -10.93 -12.19 2.92
CA ARG A 182 -10.48 -13.16 3.92
C ARG A 182 -11.63 -13.86 4.63
N SER A 183 -12.66 -13.13 5.05
CA SER A 183 -13.58 -13.59 6.10
C SER A 183 -15.06 -13.40 5.82
N ASN A 184 -15.45 -12.65 4.79
CA ASN A 184 -16.85 -12.44 4.48
C ASN A 184 -17.10 -12.27 2.98
N ARG A 185 -18.31 -12.58 2.54
CA ARG A 185 -18.75 -12.45 1.14
C ARG A 185 -19.63 -11.21 0.92
N GLN A 186 -19.58 -10.22 1.80
CA GLN A 186 -20.33 -8.98 1.63
C GLN A 186 -19.89 -8.29 0.35
N LYS A 187 -20.81 -8.13 -0.58
CA LYS A 187 -20.57 -7.59 -1.90
C LYS A 187 -20.84 -6.09 -1.91
N PRO A 188 -19.84 -5.24 -2.18
CA PRO A 188 -20.06 -3.82 -2.43
C PRO A 188 -20.65 -3.60 -3.83
N ASP A 189 -21.29 -2.46 -4.05
CA ASP A 189 -22.03 -2.14 -5.28
C ASP A 189 -21.17 -2.19 -6.56
N TYR A 190 -19.88 -1.90 -6.46
CA TYR A 190 -18.96 -1.92 -7.58
C TYR A 190 -18.44 -3.32 -7.96
N ALA A 191 -18.65 -4.34 -7.13
CA ALA A 191 -18.23 -5.71 -7.44
C ALA A 191 -19.39 -6.51 -8.03
N ASP A 192 -19.10 -7.31 -9.03
CA ASP A 192 -20.08 -8.25 -9.60
C ASP A 192 -20.18 -9.52 -8.74
N GLU A 193 -19.04 -9.98 -8.23
CA GLU A 193 -18.94 -11.17 -7.38
C GLU A 193 -17.95 -10.94 -6.23
N VAL A 194 -18.16 -11.62 -5.10
CA VAL A 194 -17.22 -11.68 -3.98
C VAL A 194 -17.07 -13.12 -3.50
N HIS A 195 -15.84 -13.56 -3.40
CA HIS A 195 -15.44 -14.90 -3.01
C HIS A 195 -14.48 -14.88 -1.82
N LEU A 196 -14.20 -16.04 -1.26
CA LEU A 196 -13.17 -16.25 -0.25
C LEU A 196 -11.90 -16.81 -0.88
N LEU A 197 -10.81 -16.80 -0.12
CA LEU A 197 -9.50 -17.22 -0.62
C LEU A 197 -9.47 -18.69 -1.08
N GLU A 198 -10.31 -19.55 -0.52
CA GLU A 198 -10.48 -20.94 -0.90
C GLU A 198 -10.97 -21.14 -2.35
N ASP A 199 -11.66 -20.14 -2.90
CA ASP A 199 -12.18 -20.17 -4.27
C ASP A 199 -11.12 -19.74 -5.31
N LEU A 200 -9.94 -19.25 -4.89
CA LEU A 200 -8.95 -18.57 -5.73
C LEU A 200 -8.55 -19.40 -6.96
N ASP A 201 -8.28 -20.69 -6.78
CA ASP A 201 -7.80 -21.57 -7.83
C ASP A 201 -8.82 -21.78 -8.97
N ASN A 202 -10.11 -21.56 -8.70
CA ASN A 202 -11.20 -21.59 -9.68
C ASN A 202 -11.42 -20.23 -10.37
N LEU A 203 -10.95 -19.15 -9.77
CA LEU A 203 -11.11 -17.78 -10.27
C LEU A 203 -9.96 -17.35 -11.19
N LEU A 204 -8.75 -17.83 -10.93
CA LEU A 204 -7.56 -17.47 -11.70
C LEU A 204 -7.70 -17.70 -13.20
N PRO A 205 -8.25 -18.84 -13.71
CA PRO A 205 -8.42 -19.08 -15.15
C PRO A 205 -9.43 -18.16 -15.84
N GLN A 206 -10.26 -17.44 -15.08
CA GLN A 206 -11.31 -16.56 -15.61
C GLN A 206 -10.83 -15.10 -15.73
N ALA A 207 -9.72 -14.75 -15.07
CA ALA A 207 -9.30 -13.37 -14.89
C ALA A 207 -8.38 -12.90 -16.01
N ASP A 208 -8.74 -11.82 -16.68
CA ASP A 208 -7.86 -11.11 -17.61
C ASP A 208 -6.82 -10.28 -16.86
N VAL A 209 -7.15 -9.88 -15.61
CA VAL A 209 -6.27 -9.14 -14.70
C VAL A 209 -6.37 -9.74 -13.30
N VAL A 210 -5.23 -10.05 -12.70
CA VAL A 210 -5.12 -10.43 -11.29
C VAL A 210 -4.41 -9.30 -10.53
N ALA A 211 -5.13 -8.64 -9.63
CA ALA A 211 -4.64 -7.50 -8.86
C ALA A 211 -4.41 -7.90 -7.41
N VAL A 212 -3.15 -7.93 -6.97
CA VAL A 212 -2.73 -8.28 -5.61
C VAL A 212 -2.62 -7.03 -4.77
N THR A 213 -3.56 -6.85 -3.82
CA THR A 213 -3.61 -5.72 -2.88
C THR A 213 -3.71 -6.20 -1.42
N LEU A 214 -3.30 -7.44 -1.19
CA LEU A 214 -3.30 -8.08 0.12
C LEU A 214 -2.17 -7.52 1.01
N PRO A 215 -2.38 -7.39 2.32
CA PRO A 215 -1.29 -7.12 3.24
C PRO A 215 -0.36 -8.33 3.36
N GLY A 216 0.86 -8.06 3.81
CA GLY A 216 1.84 -9.09 4.09
C GLY A 216 1.58 -9.80 5.41
N THR A 217 1.37 -11.10 5.35
CA THR A 217 1.23 -12.00 6.49
C THR A 217 1.80 -13.37 6.12
N GLU A 218 2.03 -14.22 7.11
CA GLU A 218 2.43 -15.60 6.82
C GLU A 218 1.39 -16.35 5.95
N ALA A 219 0.11 -16.05 6.12
CA ALA A 219 -0.96 -16.66 5.31
C ALA A 219 -0.99 -16.18 3.85
N THR A 220 -0.38 -15.04 3.54
CA THR A 220 -0.32 -14.50 2.17
C THR A 220 1.06 -14.68 1.52
N ARG A 221 2.05 -15.14 2.26
CA ARG A 221 3.40 -15.45 1.71
C ARG A 221 3.30 -16.56 0.67
N GLY A 222 3.85 -16.31 -0.52
CA GLY A 222 3.82 -17.26 -1.64
C GLY A 222 2.41 -17.63 -2.12
N LEU A 223 1.42 -16.79 -1.82
CA LEU A 223 0.04 -17.06 -2.23
C LEU A 223 -0.09 -17.23 -3.75
N ILE A 224 0.60 -16.41 -4.52
CA ILE A 224 0.65 -16.50 -5.98
C ILE A 224 1.97 -17.18 -6.36
N ASN A 225 1.99 -18.48 -6.11
CA ASN A 225 3.11 -19.37 -6.42
C ASN A 225 3.12 -19.77 -7.90
N ARG A 226 4.13 -20.56 -8.30
CA ARG A 226 4.30 -21.06 -9.67
C ARG A 226 3.05 -21.78 -10.20
N GLU A 227 2.40 -22.61 -9.38
CA GLU A 227 1.23 -23.36 -9.80
C GLU A 227 0.03 -22.45 -10.09
N ARG A 228 -0.17 -21.42 -9.25
CA ARG A 228 -1.23 -20.44 -9.42
C ARG A 228 -0.97 -19.52 -10.60
N ILE A 229 0.29 -19.12 -10.83
CA ILE A 229 0.66 -18.37 -12.04
C ILE A 229 0.35 -19.19 -13.30
N ALA A 230 0.68 -20.49 -13.31
CA ALA A 230 0.38 -21.37 -14.43
C ALA A 230 -1.14 -21.61 -14.64
N ARG A 231 -1.96 -21.41 -13.61
CA ARG A 231 -3.44 -21.49 -13.71
C ARG A 231 -4.07 -20.18 -14.19
N MET A 232 -3.35 -19.07 -14.18
CA MET A 232 -3.88 -17.81 -14.69
C MET A 232 -4.24 -17.97 -16.18
N LYS A 233 -5.24 -17.21 -16.60
CA LYS A 233 -5.67 -17.20 -18.00
C LYS A 233 -4.49 -16.81 -18.91
N GLU A 234 -4.32 -17.53 -20.02
CA GLU A 234 -3.30 -17.19 -21.02
C GLU A 234 -3.47 -15.74 -21.49
N GLY A 235 -2.38 -15.03 -21.50
CA GLY A 235 -2.34 -13.60 -21.79
C GLY A 235 -2.87 -12.69 -20.68
N ALA A 236 -3.14 -13.17 -19.47
CA ALA A 236 -3.54 -12.32 -18.36
C ALA A 236 -2.41 -11.34 -17.95
N VAL A 237 -2.80 -10.30 -17.21
CA VAL A 237 -1.89 -9.35 -16.57
C VAL A 237 -1.93 -9.55 -15.06
N LEU A 238 -0.74 -9.56 -14.42
CA LEU A 238 -0.62 -9.55 -12.96
C LEU A 238 -0.18 -8.15 -12.48
N LEU A 239 -0.89 -7.61 -11.49
CA LEU A 239 -0.52 -6.38 -10.79
C LEU A 239 -0.24 -6.68 -9.31
N ASN A 240 0.90 -6.24 -8.77
CA ASN A 240 1.23 -6.40 -7.36
C ASN A 240 1.64 -5.08 -6.71
N VAL A 241 0.81 -4.60 -5.80
CA VAL A 241 1.06 -3.44 -4.92
C VAL A 241 0.91 -3.81 -3.43
N GLY A 242 0.81 -5.11 -3.14
CA GLY A 242 0.70 -5.63 -1.78
C GLY A 242 2.07 -5.76 -1.11
N ARG A 243 2.68 -6.94 -1.26
CA ARG A 243 4.06 -7.24 -0.83
C ARG A 243 4.74 -8.14 -1.85
N GLY A 244 6.04 -7.96 -2.06
CA GLY A 244 6.81 -8.74 -3.04
C GLY A 244 6.68 -10.23 -2.84
N TYR A 245 6.87 -10.69 -1.61
CA TYR A 245 6.84 -12.11 -1.25
C TYR A 245 5.46 -12.80 -1.36
N ILE A 246 4.39 -12.09 -1.74
CA ILE A 246 3.09 -12.71 -2.06
C ILE A 246 3.16 -13.44 -3.41
N VAL A 247 4.00 -12.95 -4.33
CA VAL A 247 4.16 -13.47 -5.68
C VAL A 247 5.54 -14.15 -5.81
N ASP A 248 5.57 -15.34 -6.35
CA ASP A 248 6.83 -16.00 -6.76
C ASP A 248 7.44 -15.23 -7.93
N THR A 249 8.45 -14.40 -7.64
CA THR A 249 9.08 -13.50 -8.63
C THR A 249 9.76 -14.28 -9.77
N GLN A 250 10.36 -15.44 -9.49
CA GLN A 250 10.99 -16.25 -10.55
C GLN A 250 9.92 -16.87 -11.46
N ALA A 251 8.86 -17.41 -10.89
CA ALA A 251 7.75 -17.96 -11.67
C ALA A 251 7.05 -16.88 -12.51
N LEU A 252 6.98 -15.65 -12.01
CA LEU A 252 6.48 -14.49 -12.77
C LEU A 252 7.37 -14.19 -13.97
N CYS A 253 8.69 -14.16 -13.79
CA CYS A 253 9.65 -13.98 -14.91
C CYS A 253 9.46 -15.06 -15.98
N ASP A 254 9.43 -16.34 -15.58
CA ASP A 254 9.26 -17.47 -16.50
C ASP A 254 7.93 -17.37 -17.29
N ALA A 255 6.84 -16.93 -16.64
CA ALA A 255 5.54 -16.77 -17.27
C ALA A 255 5.48 -15.60 -18.26
N LEU A 256 6.21 -14.53 -17.99
CA LEU A 256 6.32 -13.39 -18.90
C LEU A 256 7.22 -13.75 -20.11
N GLU A 257 8.35 -14.40 -19.88
CA GLU A 257 9.29 -14.81 -20.94
C GLU A 257 8.68 -15.87 -21.88
N SER A 258 7.88 -16.79 -21.36
CA SER A 258 7.14 -17.76 -22.16
C SER A 258 5.93 -17.17 -22.91
N GLY A 259 5.50 -15.96 -22.54
CA GLY A 259 4.30 -15.33 -23.09
C GLY A 259 2.98 -15.84 -22.49
N HIS A 260 3.02 -16.73 -21.47
CA HIS A 260 1.83 -17.18 -20.75
C HIS A 260 1.09 -15.99 -20.13
N LEU A 261 1.81 -15.04 -19.50
CA LEU A 261 1.28 -13.74 -19.10
C LEU A 261 1.65 -12.67 -20.13
N SER A 262 0.71 -11.81 -20.45
CA SER A 262 0.95 -10.72 -21.41
C SER A 262 1.62 -9.51 -20.80
N GLY A 263 1.70 -9.41 -19.47
CA GLY A 263 2.37 -8.33 -18.77
C GLY A 263 2.26 -8.45 -17.25
N ALA A 264 3.12 -7.73 -16.57
CA ALA A 264 3.05 -7.56 -15.13
C ALA A 264 3.40 -6.13 -14.72
N GLY A 265 2.67 -5.60 -13.74
CA GLY A 265 3.00 -4.35 -13.04
C GLY A 265 3.31 -4.65 -11.58
N VAL A 266 4.54 -4.40 -11.16
CA VAL A 266 4.99 -4.68 -9.80
C VAL A 266 5.62 -3.44 -9.18
N ASP A 267 5.01 -2.98 -8.09
CA ASP A 267 5.56 -1.88 -7.28
C ASP A 267 6.35 -2.42 -6.09
N VAL A 268 6.20 -3.70 -5.82
CA VAL A 268 6.84 -4.43 -4.72
C VAL A 268 7.46 -5.73 -5.22
N THR A 269 8.64 -6.07 -4.70
CA THR A 269 9.42 -7.26 -5.11
C THR A 269 9.99 -7.99 -3.91
N GLU A 270 10.52 -9.20 -4.12
CA GLU A 270 11.29 -9.96 -3.15
C GLU A 270 12.60 -10.40 -3.81
N PRO A 271 13.76 -9.91 -3.36
CA PRO A 271 13.96 -8.92 -2.29
C PRO A 271 13.67 -7.46 -2.71
N GLU A 272 13.59 -6.57 -1.72
CA GLU A 272 13.62 -5.12 -1.89
C GLU A 272 14.86 -4.53 -1.20
N PRO A 273 15.66 -3.70 -1.90
CA PRO A 273 15.58 -3.34 -3.33
C PRO A 273 15.81 -4.52 -4.28
N LEU A 274 15.14 -4.51 -5.44
CA LEU A 274 15.38 -5.51 -6.48
C LEU A 274 16.83 -5.43 -6.99
N PRO A 275 17.61 -6.55 -6.99
CA PRO A 275 18.99 -6.57 -7.46
C PRO A 275 19.12 -6.05 -8.90
N LYS A 276 20.22 -5.34 -9.19
CA LYS A 276 20.45 -4.70 -10.50
C LYS A 276 20.54 -5.67 -11.68
N ASP A 277 20.91 -6.89 -11.42
CA ASP A 277 21.06 -7.98 -12.40
C ASP A 277 19.82 -8.87 -12.52
N HIS A 278 18.76 -8.58 -11.73
CA HIS A 278 17.54 -9.39 -11.72
C HIS A 278 16.86 -9.40 -13.11
N PRO A 279 16.40 -10.58 -13.62
CA PRO A 279 15.81 -10.72 -14.95
C PRO A 279 14.62 -9.78 -15.19
N LEU A 280 13.80 -9.53 -14.18
CA LEU A 280 12.60 -8.70 -14.26
C LEU A 280 12.85 -7.30 -14.86
N TRP A 281 14.06 -6.72 -14.66
CA TRP A 281 14.43 -5.43 -15.26
C TRP A 281 14.52 -5.45 -16.79
N ARG A 282 14.70 -6.63 -17.38
CA ARG A 282 14.95 -6.81 -18.82
C ARG A 282 13.75 -7.34 -19.58
N ILE A 283 12.70 -7.75 -18.88
CA ILE A 283 11.45 -8.25 -19.49
C ILE A 283 10.64 -7.06 -19.99
N PRO A 284 10.46 -6.90 -21.32
CA PRO A 284 9.83 -5.68 -21.87
C PRO A 284 8.38 -5.48 -21.44
N THR A 285 7.68 -6.56 -21.09
CA THR A 285 6.27 -6.54 -20.64
C THR A 285 6.13 -6.46 -19.11
N ALA A 286 7.24 -6.20 -18.40
CA ALA A 286 7.23 -5.92 -16.96
C ALA A 286 7.37 -4.40 -16.71
N VAL A 287 6.40 -3.83 -16.00
CA VAL A 287 6.49 -2.46 -15.46
C VAL A 287 6.87 -2.57 -14.01
N VAL A 288 8.08 -2.14 -13.66
CA VAL A 288 8.63 -2.22 -12.31
C VAL A 288 8.78 -0.82 -11.74
N THR A 289 8.16 -0.56 -10.59
CA THR A 289 8.35 0.68 -9.84
C THR A 289 8.91 0.38 -8.44
N PRO A 290 9.74 1.26 -7.86
CA PRO A 290 10.49 0.95 -6.65
C PRO A 290 9.72 1.30 -5.38
N HIS A 291 8.58 0.64 -5.13
CA HIS A 291 7.69 0.80 -3.97
C HIS A 291 7.24 2.27 -3.77
N VAL A 292 6.79 2.90 -4.87
CA VAL A 292 6.48 4.34 -4.90
C VAL A 292 5.01 4.65 -5.20
N SER A 293 4.18 3.64 -5.47
CA SER A 293 2.76 3.85 -5.81
C SER A 293 1.95 4.50 -4.69
N GLY A 294 2.37 4.29 -3.46
CA GLY A 294 1.84 4.93 -2.26
C GLY A 294 2.70 6.10 -1.81
N PHE A 295 3.30 5.93 -0.63
CA PHE A 295 4.04 6.95 0.08
C PHE A 295 3.22 8.25 0.15
N TYR A 296 3.80 9.42 0.37
CA TYR A 296 3.10 10.70 0.23
C TYR A 296 3.63 11.51 -0.96
N HIS A 297 3.76 10.82 -2.10
CA HIS A 297 4.04 11.48 -3.39
C HIS A 297 2.85 12.31 -3.86
N LEU A 298 1.63 11.85 -3.56
CA LEU A 298 0.40 12.59 -3.80
C LEU A 298 0.05 13.41 -2.54
N ARG A 299 -0.20 14.71 -2.72
CA ARG A 299 -0.60 15.63 -1.66
C ARG A 299 -1.82 15.12 -0.89
N GLU A 300 -2.82 14.65 -1.60
CA GLU A 300 -4.06 14.11 -1.05
C GLU A 300 -3.81 12.94 -0.08
N THR A 301 -2.89 12.04 -0.40
CA THR A 301 -2.50 10.93 0.48
C THR A 301 -1.94 11.45 1.80
N HIS A 302 -1.05 12.42 1.73
CA HIS A 302 -0.45 13.03 2.92
C HIS A 302 -1.50 13.76 3.76
N GLU A 303 -2.41 14.51 3.14
CA GLU A 303 -3.51 15.18 3.85
C GLU A 303 -4.42 14.19 4.57
N ARG A 304 -4.73 13.06 3.95
CA ARG A 304 -5.51 11.98 4.59
C ARG A 304 -4.77 11.35 5.76
N ILE A 305 -3.45 11.11 5.65
CA ILE A 305 -2.65 10.59 6.76
C ILE A 305 -2.73 11.53 7.97
N VAL A 306 -2.48 12.81 7.76
CA VAL A 306 -2.52 13.82 8.83
C VAL A 306 -3.94 13.96 9.39
N GLY A 307 -4.98 13.89 8.53
CA GLY A 307 -6.38 13.89 8.96
C GLY A 307 -6.72 12.72 9.88
N ILE A 308 -6.25 11.50 9.56
CA ILE A 308 -6.41 10.32 10.42
C ILE A 308 -5.65 10.51 11.75
N PHE A 309 -4.49 11.14 11.74
CA PHE A 309 -3.76 11.47 12.97
C PHE A 309 -4.57 12.42 13.86
N ALA A 310 -5.13 13.49 13.29
CA ALA A 310 -5.92 14.47 14.04
C ALA A 310 -7.18 13.83 14.63
N GLU A 311 -7.92 13.03 13.85
CA GLU A 311 -9.09 12.27 14.28
C GLU A 311 -8.76 11.37 15.48
N ASN A 312 -7.71 10.55 15.36
CA ASN A 312 -7.30 9.64 16.41
C ASN A 312 -6.70 10.34 17.63
N LEU A 313 -6.05 11.50 17.49
CA LEU A 313 -5.63 12.33 18.64
C LEU A 313 -6.82 12.78 19.48
N GLU A 314 -7.90 13.21 18.83
CA GLU A 314 -9.13 13.59 19.54
C GLU A 314 -9.77 12.38 20.25
N HIS A 315 -9.86 11.24 19.56
CA HIS A 315 -10.42 10.01 20.13
C HIS A 315 -9.59 9.53 21.33
N PHE A 316 -8.27 9.47 21.18
CA PHE A 316 -7.37 9.05 22.25
C PHE A 316 -7.48 9.96 23.47
N ARG A 317 -7.52 11.28 23.26
CA ARG A 317 -7.73 12.26 24.33
C ARG A 317 -9.06 12.08 25.07
N LYS A 318 -10.11 11.67 24.35
CA LYS A 318 -11.46 11.45 24.93
C LYS A 318 -11.64 10.05 25.51
N GLY A 319 -10.69 9.13 25.30
CA GLY A 319 -10.81 7.70 25.67
C GLY A 319 -11.79 6.94 24.74
N GLU A 320 -12.00 7.45 23.53
CA GLU A 320 -12.85 6.83 22.50
C GLU A 320 -12.08 5.80 21.68
N PRO A 321 -12.76 4.84 21.03
CA PRO A 321 -12.11 3.87 20.15
C PRO A 321 -11.33 4.53 19.01
N LEU A 322 -10.11 4.06 18.76
CA LEU A 322 -9.27 4.58 17.70
C LEU A 322 -9.61 3.94 16.34
N ARG A 323 -9.63 4.76 15.31
CA ARG A 323 -9.74 4.29 13.93
C ARG A 323 -8.50 3.49 13.54
N ASN A 324 -8.71 2.39 12.81
CA ASN A 324 -7.65 1.52 12.29
C ASN A 324 -6.75 0.89 13.37
N GLN A 325 -7.29 0.58 14.55
CA GLN A 325 -6.54 -0.14 15.57
C GLN A 325 -6.12 -1.52 15.03
N VAL A 326 -4.85 -1.87 15.22
CA VAL A 326 -4.25 -3.11 14.74
C VAL A 326 -4.39 -4.21 15.80
N ASP A 327 -4.71 -5.40 15.33
CA ASP A 327 -4.60 -6.63 16.10
C ASP A 327 -3.19 -7.20 15.90
N PHE A 328 -2.40 -7.28 16.97
CA PHE A 328 -1.02 -7.77 16.93
C PHE A 328 -0.91 -9.23 16.49
N ALA A 329 -1.92 -10.06 16.76
CA ALA A 329 -1.89 -11.47 16.38
C ALA A 329 -2.04 -11.68 14.87
N THR A 330 -2.77 -10.79 14.21
CA THR A 330 -3.10 -10.93 12.79
C THR A 330 -2.41 -9.90 11.90
N GLY A 331 -1.89 -8.81 12.45
CA GLY A 331 -1.36 -7.66 11.70
C GLY A 331 -2.42 -6.86 10.94
N TYR A 332 -3.70 -7.22 11.08
CA TYR A 332 -4.81 -6.51 10.45
C TYR A 332 -5.45 -5.52 11.43
N ARG A 333 -6.19 -4.55 10.88
CA ARG A 333 -7.06 -3.73 11.71
C ARG A 333 -8.13 -4.60 12.38
N LYS A 334 -8.43 -4.32 13.65
CA LYS A 334 -9.60 -4.90 14.33
C LYS A 334 -10.85 -4.50 13.55
N LEU A 335 -11.69 -5.48 13.24
CA LEU A 335 -13.03 -5.23 12.71
C LEU A 335 -13.90 -4.81 13.90
N SER A 336 -14.40 -3.60 13.88
CA SER A 336 -15.41 -3.11 14.83
C SER A 336 -16.74 -3.83 14.62
#